data_0e0a87aa2e6a59bd7e730cc7331b38e1
#
_entry.id   0e0a87aa2e6a59bd7e730cc7331b38e1
#
_cell.length_a   1.000
_cell.length_b   1.000
_cell.length_c   1.000
_cell.angle_alpha   90.00
_cell.angle_beta   90.00
_cell.angle_gamma   90.00
#
_symmetry.space_group_name_H-M   'P 1'
#
loop_
_entity.id
_entity.type
_entity.pdbx_description
1 polymer ?
#
loop_
_entity_poly.entity_id
_entity_poly.type
_entity_poly.pdbx_seq_one_letter_code
_entity_poly.pdbx_strand_id
1 'polypeptide(L)'
;RYLPFMEYMAERKYVSVIHDHRGHGKSVRSKEDLGYMYGGGADAMLQDIHTVNCLIRDHFPELPLILFGHSMGSLAVRAYAAHHDGCMDMLIVCGSPSYNVLRPVGVALAKAEKTVFGPKHSAGLIEMMSFGSYAMRFKKEKNRFSWICSDPQVVKDYSDSEYCGFTFTDDAYLALFDLMKRAYDVKHWKCTKPEMPVLFISG
;
A
#
# COMPACT_ATOMS: atom_id res chain seq x y z
N ARG A 1 5.92 2.65 12.27
CA ARG A 1 6.53 1.41 11.75
C ARG A 1 7.84 1.66 10.98
N TYR A 2 7.90 2.68 10.14
CA TYR A 2 9.07 2.94 9.29
C TYR A 2 10.06 3.96 9.86
N LEU A 3 9.85 4.50 11.06
CA LEU A 3 10.77 5.46 11.68
C LEU A 3 12.21 4.96 11.80
N PRO A 4 12.48 3.71 12.27
CA PRO A 4 13.86 3.20 12.34
C PRO A 4 14.53 3.13 10.94
N PHE A 5 13.75 2.83 9.90
CA PHE A 5 14.27 2.86 8.52
C PHE A 5 14.61 4.28 8.07
N MET A 6 13.77 5.26 8.41
CA MET A 6 14.05 6.68 8.09
C MET A 6 15.28 7.18 8.83
N GLU A 7 15.46 6.82 10.11
CA GLU A 7 16.65 7.13 10.91
C GLU A 7 17.91 6.52 10.28
N TYR A 8 17.86 5.24 9.91
CA TYR A 8 18.93 4.55 9.21
C TYR A 8 19.32 5.25 7.89
N MET A 9 18.34 5.74 7.13
CA MET A 9 18.57 6.49 5.89
C MET A 9 19.14 7.87 6.17
N ALA A 10 18.67 8.56 7.22
CA ALA A 10 19.18 9.89 7.61
C ALA A 10 20.66 9.85 8.00
N GLU A 11 21.09 8.81 8.75
CA GLU A 11 22.52 8.57 9.07
C GLU A 11 23.39 8.45 7.81
N ARG A 12 22.80 8.03 6.70
CA ARG A 12 23.43 7.90 5.38
C ARG A 12 23.21 9.09 4.47
N LYS A 13 22.78 10.21 5.06
CA LYS A 13 22.54 11.50 4.38
C LYS A 13 21.44 11.48 3.32
N TYR A 14 20.46 10.58 3.46
CA TYR A 14 19.24 10.61 2.66
C TYR A 14 18.16 11.43 3.37
N VAL A 15 17.48 12.29 2.65
CA VAL A 15 16.21 12.86 3.10
C VAL A 15 15.12 11.82 2.91
N SER A 16 14.39 11.50 3.97
CA SER A 16 13.30 10.52 3.92
C SER A 16 11.99 11.19 4.27
N VAL A 17 11.00 11.04 3.39
CA VAL A 17 9.64 11.54 3.59
C VAL A 17 8.68 10.37 3.54
N ILE A 18 7.76 10.31 4.48
CA ILE A 18 6.70 9.30 4.53
C ILE A 18 5.36 9.99 4.75
N HIS A 19 4.32 9.47 4.15
CA HIS A 19 2.94 9.87 4.43
C HIS A 19 2.09 8.65 4.77
N ASP A 20 1.09 8.86 5.59
CA ASP A 20 0.03 7.87 5.79
C ASP A 20 -0.94 7.94 4.61
N HIS A 21 -1.21 6.82 3.98
CA HIS A 21 -2.27 6.76 2.97
C HIS A 21 -3.64 7.11 3.59
N ARG A 22 -4.58 7.55 2.76
CA ARG A 22 -5.97 7.71 3.20
C ARG A 22 -6.48 6.44 3.89
N GLY A 23 -7.25 6.59 4.95
CA GLY A 23 -7.72 5.47 5.76
C GLY A 23 -6.66 4.83 6.67
N HIS A 24 -5.46 5.43 6.78
CA HIS A 24 -4.36 4.92 7.60
C HIS A 24 -3.79 6.01 8.52
N GLY A 25 -3.22 5.57 9.64
CA GLY A 25 -2.46 6.40 10.54
C GLY A 25 -3.19 7.70 10.93
N LYS A 26 -2.53 8.83 10.70
CA LYS A 26 -3.10 10.16 10.97
C LYS A 26 -3.88 10.75 9.78
N SER A 27 -3.94 10.06 8.65
CA SER A 27 -4.72 10.47 7.47
C SER A 27 -6.17 9.97 7.53
N VAL A 28 -6.73 9.89 8.73
CA VAL A 28 -8.15 9.59 9.01
C VAL A 28 -8.82 10.77 9.70
N ARG A 29 -10.12 10.93 9.51
CA ARG A 29 -10.91 11.98 10.18
C ARG A 29 -11.26 11.60 11.61
N SER A 30 -11.40 10.28 11.85
CA SER A 30 -11.63 9.72 13.17
C SER A 30 -11.02 8.31 13.21
N LYS A 31 -10.89 7.74 14.42
CA LYS A 31 -10.32 6.40 14.60
C LYS A 31 -11.17 5.30 13.96
N GLU A 32 -12.47 5.50 13.90
CA GLU A 32 -13.45 4.60 13.28
C GLU A 32 -13.31 4.55 11.76
N ASP A 33 -12.59 5.49 11.18
CA ASP A 33 -12.31 5.53 9.73
C ASP A 33 -11.04 4.75 9.32
N LEU A 34 -10.35 4.11 10.27
CA LEU A 34 -9.22 3.25 9.92
C LEU A 34 -9.69 2.13 8.97
N GLY A 35 -9.01 2.01 7.84
CA GLY A 35 -9.38 1.07 6.78
C GLY A 35 -10.42 1.58 5.78
N TYR A 36 -10.92 2.83 5.91
CA TYR A 36 -11.84 3.44 4.96
C TYR A 36 -11.14 4.49 4.08
N MET A 37 -11.17 4.32 2.76
CA MET A 37 -10.44 5.18 1.81
C MET A 37 -11.27 6.36 1.25
N TYR A 38 -12.38 6.71 1.89
CA TYR A 38 -13.21 7.89 1.58
C TYR A 38 -13.76 7.95 0.14
N GLY A 39 -14.00 6.80 -0.46
CA GLY A 39 -14.69 6.68 -1.76
C GLY A 39 -13.89 7.09 -2.99
N GLY A 40 -12.70 7.65 -2.82
CA GLY A 40 -11.89 8.10 -3.97
C GLY A 40 -11.15 7.00 -4.71
N GLY A 41 -11.14 5.78 -4.19
CA GLY A 41 -10.53 4.62 -4.80
C GLY A 41 -9.03 4.76 -5.08
N ALA A 42 -8.54 4.03 -6.08
CA ALA A 42 -7.15 4.08 -6.50
C ALA A 42 -6.75 5.45 -7.05
N ASP A 43 -7.64 6.13 -7.79
CA ASP A 43 -7.32 7.45 -8.38
C ASP A 43 -6.93 8.46 -7.30
N ALA A 44 -7.69 8.51 -6.22
CA ALA A 44 -7.40 9.42 -5.12
C ALA A 44 -6.08 9.08 -4.41
N MET A 45 -5.74 7.79 -4.25
CA MET A 45 -4.45 7.38 -3.69
C MET A 45 -3.28 7.78 -4.60
N LEU A 46 -3.43 7.62 -5.92
CA LEU A 46 -2.40 8.03 -6.88
C LEU A 46 -2.24 9.56 -6.91
N GLN A 47 -3.34 10.31 -6.77
CA GLN A 47 -3.30 11.76 -6.64
C GLN A 47 -2.61 12.22 -5.35
N ASP A 48 -2.82 11.51 -4.22
CA ASP A 48 -2.12 11.79 -2.98
C ASP A 48 -0.59 11.60 -3.14
N ILE A 49 -0.16 10.50 -3.78
CA ILE A 49 1.25 10.25 -4.10
C ILE A 49 1.81 11.38 -4.98
N HIS A 50 1.07 11.78 -6.00
CA HIS A 50 1.49 12.87 -6.89
C HIS A 50 1.65 14.18 -6.12
N THR A 51 0.71 14.52 -5.26
CA THR A 51 0.77 15.73 -4.44
C THR A 51 2.00 15.72 -3.52
N VAL A 52 2.27 14.60 -2.85
CA VAL A 52 3.46 14.47 -1.99
C VAL A 52 4.75 14.56 -2.81
N ASN A 53 4.81 13.92 -3.99
CA ASN A 53 5.97 14.03 -4.87
C ASN A 53 6.24 15.46 -5.32
N CYS A 54 5.22 16.22 -5.71
CA CYS A 54 5.35 17.63 -6.07
C CYS A 54 5.91 18.44 -4.88
N LEU A 55 5.34 18.27 -3.69
CA LEU A 55 5.82 18.95 -2.48
C LEU A 55 7.30 18.63 -2.19
N ILE A 56 7.72 17.37 -2.36
CA ILE A 56 9.13 16.98 -2.16
C ILE A 56 10.02 17.65 -3.20
N ARG A 57 9.63 17.68 -4.48
CA ARG A 57 10.37 18.34 -5.54
C ARG A 57 10.52 19.85 -5.31
N ASP A 58 9.46 20.48 -4.82
CA ASP A 58 9.49 21.92 -4.50
C ASP A 58 10.45 22.23 -3.34
N HIS A 59 10.53 21.36 -2.34
CA HIS A 59 11.43 21.54 -1.19
C HIS A 59 12.88 21.12 -1.47
N PHE A 60 13.10 20.17 -2.35
CA PHE A 60 14.42 19.59 -2.66
C PHE A 60 14.63 19.45 -4.19
N PRO A 61 14.62 20.55 -4.94
CA PRO A 61 14.62 20.52 -6.41
C PRO A 61 15.88 19.88 -7.01
N GLU A 62 17.01 19.97 -6.32
CA GLU A 62 18.31 19.45 -6.79
C GLU A 62 18.57 17.98 -6.40
N LEU A 63 17.73 17.38 -5.57
CA LEU A 63 17.94 16.01 -5.13
C LEU A 63 17.21 15.01 -6.04
N PRO A 64 17.84 13.85 -6.35
CA PRO A 64 17.12 12.78 -7.04
C PRO A 64 16.00 12.22 -6.14
N LEU A 65 14.82 11.99 -6.73
CA LEU A 65 13.66 11.46 -6.04
C LEU A 65 13.55 9.95 -6.25
N ILE A 66 13.71 9.20 -5.17
CA ILE A 66 13.51 7.75 -5.13
C ILE A 66 12.12 7.48 -4.53
N LEU A 67 11.25 6.84 -5.30
CA LEU A 67 9.93 6.45 -4.82
C LEU A 67 9.98 5.00 -4.32
N PHE A 68 9.63 4.81 -3.05
CA PHE A 68 9.64 3.50 -2.39
C PHE A 68 8.22 3.06 -2.02
N GLY A 69 7.85 1.85 -2.40
CA GLY A 69 6.58 1.24 -1.99
C GLY A 69 6.73 -0.15 -1.42
N HIS A 70 6.06 -0.42 -0.30
CA HIS A 70 6.04 -1.73 0.34
C HIS A 70 4.61 -2.31 0.39
N SER A 71 4.45 -3.58 0.06
CA SER A 71 3.17 -4.30 0.10
C SER A 71 2.09 -3.59 -0.74
N MET A 72 0.96 -3.15 -0.18
CA MET A 72 -0.03 -2.32 -0.87
C MET A 72 0.62 -1.08 -1.51
N GLY A 73 1.54 -0.42 -0.79
CA GLY A 73 2.29 0.72 -1.32
C GLY A 73 3.10 0.37 -2.57
N SER A 74 3.57 -0.87 -2.71
CA SER A 74 4.27 -1.32 -3.92
C SER A 74 3.35 -1.39 -5.15
N LEU A 75 2.09 -1.75 -4.97
CA LEU A 75 1.09 -1.69 -6.03
C LEU A 75 0.77 -0.22 -6.38
N ALA A 76 0.66 0.64 -5.37
CA ALA A 76 0.37 2.06 -5.56
C ALA A 76 1.49 2.77 -6.33
N VAL A 77 2.77 2.58 -5.95
CA VAL A 77 3.90 3.23 -6.66
C VAL A 77 4.09 2.68 -8.07
N ARG A 78 3.80 1.40 -8.32
CA ARG A 78 3.81 0.81 -9.68
C ARG A 78 2.70 1.39 -10.54
N ALA A 79 1.47 1.45 -10.00
CA ALA A 79 0.34 2.07 -10.69
C ALA A 79 0.57 3.57 -10.95
N TYR A 80 1.23 4.27 -10.04
CA TYR A 80 1.64 5.66 -10.20
C TYR A 80 2.70 5.81 -11.29
N ALA A 81 3.77 5.00 -11.25
CA ALA A 81 4.84 5.02 -12.24
C ALA A 81 4.34 4.75 -13.67
N ALA A 82 3.28 3.94 -13.81
CA ALA A 82 2.67 3.64 -15.10
C ALA A 82 2.27 4.87 -15.94
N HIS A 83 2.07 6.03 -15.27
CA HIS A 83 1.65 7.28 -15.92
C HIS A 83 2.47 8.51 -15.50
N HIS A 84 3.33 8.37 -14.50
CA HIS A 84 4.07 9.47 -13.88
C HIS A 84 5.56 9.13 -13.65
N ASP A 85 6.15 8.27 -14.48
CA ASP A 85 7.57 7.88 -14.38
C ASP A 85 8.51 9.11 -14.52
N GLY A 86 8.08 10.17 -15.22
CA GLY A 86 8.78 11.44 -15.25
C GLY A 86 8.92 12.17 -13.91
N CYS A 87 8.09 11.82 -12.93
CA CYS A 87 8.07 12.48 -11.62
C CYS A 87 9.04 11.86 -10.59
N MET A 88 9.85 10.87 -10.97
CA MET A 88 10.83 10.22 -10.11
C MET A 88 12.09 9.84 -10.89
N ASP A 89 13.15 9.54 -10.16
CA ASP A 89 14.45 9.16 -10.75
C ASP A 89 14.80 7.70 -10.51
N MET A 90 14.16 7.05 -9.54
CA MET A 90 14.28 5.62 -9.25
C MET A 90 13.00 5.10 -8.58
N LEU A 91 12.66 3.84 -8.83
CA LEU A 91 11.55 3.15 -8.20
C LEU A 91 12.05 1.95 -7.38
N ILE A 92 11.61 1.82 -6.13
CA ILE A 92 11.86 0.64 -5.29
C ILE A 92 10.53 -0.03 -4.95
N VAL A 93 10.40 -1.29 -5.32
CA VAL A 93 9.20 -2.13 -5.16
C VAL A 93 9.53 -3.25 -4.18
N CYS A 94 9.00 -3.16 -2.95
CA CYS A 94 9.30 -4.10 -1.88
C CYS A 94 8.08 -4.94 -1.51
N GLY A 95 8.24 -6.28 -1.44
CA GLY A 95 7.20 -7.21 -1.02
C GLY A 95 5.88 -7.06 -1.81
N SER A 96 5.99 -6.89 -3.13
CA SER A 96 4.83 -6.63 -3.98
C SER A 96 3.93 -7.86 -4.09
N PRO A 97 2.62 -7.74 -3.76
CA PRO A 97 1.69 -8.85 -3.94
C PRO A 97 1.61 -9.28 -5.41
N SER A 98 1.56 -10.60 -5.65
CA SER A 98 1.33 -11.16 -6.98
C SER A 98 -0.05 -10.83 -7.51
N TYR A 99 -0.22 -10.83 -8.83
CA TYR A 99 -1.56 -10.72 -9.42
C TYR A 99 -2.43 -11.89 -8.98
N ASN A 100 -3.60 -11.58 -8.45
CA ASN A 100 -4.56 -12.58 -8.02
C ASN A 100 -5.64 -12.78 -9.10
N VAL A 101 -5.69 -13.97 -9.69
CA VAL A 101 -6.68 -14.33 -10.72
C VAL A 101 -8.12 -14.32 -10.20
N LEU A 102 -8.31 -14.48 -8.88
CA LEU A 102 -9.61 -14.39 -8.22
C LEU A 102 -10.03 -12.94 -7.91
N ARG A 103 -9.20 -11.94 -8.26
CA ARG A 103 -9.54 -10.52 -8.09
C ARG A 103 -10.94 -10.15 -8.58
N PRO A 104 -11.45 -10.61 -9.75
CA PRO A 104 -12.81 -10.26 -10.18
C PRO A 104 -13.90 -10.73 -9.21
N VAL A 105 -13.70 -11.88 -8.57
CA VAL A 105 -14.63 -12.42 -7.55
C VAL A 105 -14.59 -11.53 -6.31
N GLY A 106 -13.39 -11.15 -5.85
CA GLY A 106 -13.24 -10.21 -4.73
C GLY A 106 -13.89 -8.85 -5.00
N VAL A 107 -13.75 -8.33 -6.22
CA VAL A 107 -14.40 -7.07 -6.65
C VAL A 107 -15.94 -7.20 -6.64
N ALA A 108 -16.48 -8.31 -7.14
CA ALA A 108 -17.92 -8.54 -7.15
C ALA A 108 -18.47 -8.62 -5.72
N LEU A 109 -17.78 -9.34 -4.83
CA LEU A 109 -18.16 -9.47 -3.43
C LEU A 109 -18.10 -8.12 -2.71
N ALA A 110 -17.00 -7.38 -2.83
CA ALA A 110 -16.86 -6.05 -2.21
C ALA A 110 -17.95 -5.06 -2.68
N LYS A 111 -18.31 -5.12 -3.97
CA LYS A 111 -19.41 -4.29 -4.50
C LYS A 111 -20.75 -4.67 -3.90
N ALA A 112 -21.04 -5.97 -3.78
CA ALA A 112 -22.27 -6.48 -3.20
C ALA A 112 -22.40 -6.08 -1.72
N GLU A 113 -21.35 -6.35 -0.92
CA GLU A 113 -21.31 -5.99 0.52
C GLU A 113 -21.43 -4.47 0.69
N LYS A 114 -20.67 -3.67 -0.07
CA LYS A 114 -20.77 -2.21 -0.05
C LYS A 114 -22.17 -1.70 -0.39
N THR A 115 -22.87 -2.34 -1.31
CA THR A 115 -24.23 -1.94 -1.71
C THR A 115 -25.24 -2.24 -0.60
N VAL A 116 -25.08 -3.38 0.09
CA VAL A 116 -26.02 -3.83 1.14
C VAL A 116 -25.72 -3.14 2.48
N PHE A 117 -24.44 -3.04 2.87
CA PHE A 117 -24.03 -2.63 4.21
C PHE A 117 -23.38 -1.23 4.26
N GLY A 118 -23.16 -0.63 3.10
CA GLY A 118 -22.51 0.69 2.99
C GLY A 118 -20.99 0.66 2.86
N PRO A 119 -20.37 1.81 2.51
CA PRO A 119 -18.95 1.88 2.13
C PRO A 119 -17.98 1.66 3.30
N LYS A 120 -18.43 1.82 4.54
CA LYS A 120 -17.62 1.60 5.76
C LYS A 120 -17.77 0.19 6.33
N HIS A 121 -18.52 -0.70 5.66
CA HIS A 121 -18.63 -2.09 6.10
C HIS A 121 -17.25 -2.75 6.10
N SER A 122 -16.94 -3.48 7.18
CA SER A 122 -15.67 -4.19 7.36
C SER A 122 -15.66 -5.46 6.52
N ALA A 123 -14.78 -5.55 5.56
CA ALA A 123 -14.69 -6.64 4.58
C ALA A 123 -14.00 -7.90 5.14
N GLY A 124 -14.46 -8.41 6.28
CA GLY A 124 -13.83 -9.54 6.97
C GLY A 124 -13.78 -10.83 6.14
N LEU A 125 -14.77 -11.09 5.32
CA LEU A 125 -14.78 -12.25 4.42
C LEU A 125 -13.69 -12.11 3.34
N ILE A 126 -13.55 -10.94 2.75
CA ILE A 126 -12.53 -10.67 1.73
C ILE A 126 -11.12 -10.73 2.35
N GLU A 127 -10.95 -10.20 3.58
CA GLU A 127 -9.71 -10.32 4.32
C GLU A 127 -9.32 -11.78 4.56
N MET A 128 -10.25 -12.60 5.01
CA MET A 128 -10.04 -14.03 5.22
C MET A 128 -9.65 -14.74 3.91
N MET A 129 -10.29 -14.44 2.81
CA MET A 129 -9.97 -15.00 1.49
C MET A 129 -8.59 -14.53 1.00
N SER A 130 -8.19 -13.29 1.31
CA SER A 130 -6.93 -12.69 0.86
C SER A 130 -5.72 -13.12 1.70
N PHE A 131 -5.88 -13.20 3.02
CA PHE A 131 -4.78 -13.40 3.95
C PHE A 131 -4.89 -14.64 4.85
N GLY A 132 -6.04 -15.32 4.84
CA GLY A 132 -6.27 -16.48 5.70
C GLY A 132 -5.28 -17.63 5.49
N SER A 133 -4.83 -17.85 4.24
CA SER A 133 -3.81 -18.86 3.93
C SER A 133 -2.45 -18.53 4.56
N TYR A 134 -2.07 -17.25 4.62
CA TYR A 134 -0.85 -16.82 5.30
C TYR A 134 -0.94 -17.06 6.81
N ALA A 135 -2.04 -16.64 7.43
CA ALA A 135 -2.27 -16.86 8.86
C ALA A 135 -2.26 -18.37 9.22
N MET A 136 -2.86 -19.23 8.37
CA MET A 136 -2.85 -20.68 8.57
C MET A 136 -1.44 -21.28 8.48
N ARG A 137 -0.60 -20.78 7.57
CA ARG A 137 0.79 -21.25 7.40
C ARG A 137 1.64 -21.03 8.66
N PHE A 138 1.36 -19.96 9.40
CA PHE A 138 2.07 -19.57 10.63
C PHE A 138 1.26 -19.85 11.90
N LYS A 139 0.27 -20.74 11.86
CA LYS A 139 -0.63 -21.05 12.98
C LYS A 139 0.11 -21.48 14.26
N LYS A 140 1.30 -22.09 14.15
CA LYS A 140 2.10 -22.54 15.30
C LYS A 140 2.61 -21.37 16.15
N GLU A 141 2.76 -20.19 15.58
CA GLU A 141 3.33 -18.99 16.22
C GLU A 141 2.30 -18.17 17.02
N LYS A 142 1.04 -18.63 17.08
CA LYS A 142 -0.05 -18.09 17.92
C LYS A 142 -0.42 -16.61 17.70
N ASN A 143 0.19 -15.91 16.73
CA ASN A 143 -0.20 -14.57 16.35
C ASN A 143 -0.64 -14.55 14.88
N ARG A 144 -1.83 -13.99 14.59
CA ARG A 144 -2.39 -13.95 13.24
C ARG A 144 -1.53 -13.14 12.24
N PHE A 145 -0.60 -12.33 12.76
CA PHE A 145 0.30 -11.50 11.96
C PHE A 145 1.73 -12.06 11.87
N SER A 146 2.01 -13.27 12.37
CA SER A 146 3.36 -13.87 12.32
C SER A 146 3.93 -14.02 10.91
N TRP A 147 3.08 -13.96 9.90
CA TRP A 147 3.49 -14.01 8.50
C TRP A 147 4.13 -12.71 7.97
N ILE A 148 4.03 -11.59 8.70
CA ILE A 148 4.53 -10.28 8.23
C ILE A 148 6.01 -10.05 8.52
N CYS A 149 6.57 -10.72 9.52
CA CYS A 149 7.97 -10.59 9.92
C CYS A 149 8.43 -11.82 10.70
N SER A 150 9.70 -12.18 10.56
CA SER A 150 10.34 -13.25 11.34
C SER A 150 10.74 -12.82 12.76
N ASP A 151 10.81 -11.52 13.03
CA ASP A 151 11.09 -10.97 14.35
C ASP A 151 9.82 -10.91 15.20
N PRO A 152 9.73 -11.69 16.32
CA PRO A 152 8.55 -11.71 17.16
C PRO A 152 8.22 -10.36 17.81
N GLN A 153 9.23 -9.52 18.08
CA GLN A 153 8.99 -8.20 18.66
C GLN A 153 8.31 -7.28 17.66
N VAL A 154 8.75 -7.30 16.39
CA VAL A 154 8.12 -6.54 15.31
C VAL A 154 6.66 -6.99 15.08
N VAL A 155 6.41 -8.31 15.14
CA VAL A 155 5.05 -8.86 15.05
C VAL A 155 4.18 -8.41 16.22
N LYS A 156 4.75 -8.41 17.43
CA LYS A 156 4.05 -7.94 18.64
C LYS A 156 3.72 -6.44 18.53
N ASP A 157 4.68 -5.61 18.18
CA ASP A 157 4.50 -4.15 18.02
C ASP A 157 3.43 -3.83 16.96
N TYR A 158 3.40 -4.63 15.87
CA TYR A 158 2.36 -4.51 14.84
C TYR A 158 0.98 -4.90 15.38
N SER A 159 0.90 -5.96 16.15
CA SER A 159 -0.34 -6.49 16.74
C SER A 159 -0.93 -5.54 17.80
N ASP A 160 -0.06 -4.91 18.58
CA ASP A 160 -0.43 -4.01 19.67
C ASP A 160 -0.75 -2.58 19.19
N SER A 161 -0.35 -2.24 17.98
CA SER A 161 -0.55 -0.90 17.42
C SER A 161 -2.01 -0.69 17.00
N GLU A 162 -2.62 0.38 17.48
CA GLU A 162 -3.97 0.80 17.04
C GLU A 162 -4.03 1.23 15.56
N TYR A 163 -2.87 1.53 14.94
CA TYR A 163 -2.75 1.92 13.53
C TYR A 163 -2.39 0.76 12.59
N CYS A 164 -2.35 -0.46 13.12
CA CYS A 164 -2.04 -1.66 12.35
C CYS A 164 -3.08 -2.75 12.60
N GLY A 165 -3.14 -3.76 11.73
CA GLY A 165 -3.96 -4.94 11.94
C GLY A 165 -5.47 -4.74 11.91
N PHE A 166 -5.96 -3.56 11.55
CA PHE A 166 -7.38 -3.32 11.29
C PHE A 166 -7.81 -3.93 9.96
N THR A 167 -9.04 -4.37 9.87
CA THR A 167 -9.63 -4.90 8.64
C THR A 167 -10.02 -3.74 7.71
N PHE A 168 -9.69 -3.85 6.44
CA PHE A 168 -10.11 -2.89 5.43
C PHE A 168 -11.63 -2.95 5.22
N THR A 169 -12.20 -1.80 4.86
CA THR A 169 -13.59 -1.74 4.40
C THR A 169 -13.71 -2.26 2.96
N ASP A 170 -14.94 -2.55 2.53
CA ASP A 170 -15.22 -2.90 1.13
C ASP A 170 -14.72 -1.84 0.16
N ASP A 171 -14.85 -0.56 0.53
CA ASP A 171 -14.32 0.57 -0.25
C ASP A 171 -12.81 0.50 -0.44
N ALA A 172 -12.08 0.16 0.63
CA ALA A 172 -10.63 0.02 0.58
C ALA A 172 -10.18 -1.20 -0.22
N TYR A 173 -10.89 -2.34 -0.11
CA TYR A 173 -10.59 -3.49 -0.96
C TYR A 173 -10.85 -3.22 -2.44
N LEU A 174 -11.88 -2.47 -2.79
CA LEU A 174 -12.10 -2.04 -4.18
C LEU A 174 -10.94 -1.18 -4.69
N ALA A 175 -10.40 -0.26 -3.87
CA ALA A 175 -9.23 0.53 -4.22
C ALA A 175 -7.97 -0.36 -4.37
N LEU A 176 -7.74 -1.30 -3.44
CA LEU A 176 -6.62 -2.24 -3.49
C LEU A 176 -6.67 -3.12 -4.77
N PHE A 177 -7.84 -3.65 -5.09
CA PHE A 177 -8.03 -4.45 -6.31
C PHE A 177 -7.84 -3.64 -7.59
N ASP A 178 -8.18 -2.36 -7.59
CA ASP A 178 -7.93 -1.48 -8.73
C ASP A 178 -6.45 -1.13 -8.85
N LEU A 179 -5.75 -0.83 -7.76
CA LEU A 179 -4.29 -0.68 -7.75
C LEU A 179 -3.59 -1.93 -8.30
N MET A 180 -4.02 -3.13 -7.87
CA MET A 180 -3.49 -4.38 -8.40
C MET A 180 -3.72 -4.50 -9.90
N LYS A 181 -4.92 -4.20 -10.39
CA LYS A 181 -5.19 -4.20 -11.83
C LYS A 181 -4.23 -3.28 -12.57
N ARG A 182 -4.10 -2.02 -12.14
CA ARG A 182 -3.25 -1.01 -12.80
C ARG A 182 -1.78 -1.39 -12.77
N ALA A 183 -1.29 -1.90 -11.63
CA ALA A 183 0.11 -2.32 -11.47
C ALA A 183 0.52 -3.49 -12.39
N TYR A 184 -0.44 -4.27 -12.87
CA TYR A 184 -0.20 -5.42 -13.76
C TYR A 184 -0.71 -5.22 -15.20
N ASP A 185 -1.36 -4.12 -15.51
CA ASP A 185 -1.88 -3.79 -16.84
C ASP A 185 -0.81 -3.07 -17.68
N VAL A 186 0.29 -3.77 -17.95
CA VAL A 186 1.47 -3.22 -18.65
C VAL A 186 1.16 -2.69 -20.05
N LYS A 187 0.04 -3.11 -20.65
CA LYS A 187 -0.38 -2.64 -21.97
C LYS A 187 -0.76 -1.15 -21.98
N HIS A 188 -1.18 -0.63 -20.83
CA HIS A 188 -1.63 0.74 -20.69
C HIS A 188 -0.59 1.65 -19.99
N TRP A 189 0.60 1.14 -19.73
CA TRP A 189 1.67 1.94 -19.15
C TRP A 189 2.23 2.91 -20.18
N LYS A 190 2.37 4.17 -19.78
CA LYS A 190 2.97 5.25 -20.59
C LYS A 190 4.40 5.46 -20.12
N CYS A 191 5.31 4.62 -20.61
CA CYS A 191 6.72 4.74 -20.25
C CYS A 191 7.35 5.94 -20.96
N THR A 192 7.78 6.95 -20.21
CA THR A 192 8.48 8.15 -20.71
C THR A 192 9.95 8.12 -20.34
N LYS A 193 10.35 7.37 -19.32
CA LYS A 193 11.74 7.15 -18.87
C LYS A 193 12.11 5.66 -18.91
N PRO A 194 12.37 5.06 -20.08
CA PRO A 194 12.65 3.62 -20.18
C PRO A 194 13.92 3.19 -19.44
N GLU A 195 14.86 4.11 -19.24
CA GLU A 195 16.13 3.84 -18.53
C GLU A 195 16.04 4.11 -17.02
N MET A 196 14.86 4.43 -16.49
CA MET A 196 14.71 4.68 -15.04
C MET A 196 15.04 3.39 -14.25
N PRO A 197 15.97 3.45 -13.28
CA PRO A 197 16.28 2.28 -12.45
C PRO A 197 15.09 1.81 -11.64
N VAL A 198 14.84 0.50 -11.65
CA VAL A 198 13.79 -0.14 -10.85
C VAL A 198 14.40 -1.28 -10.04
N LEU A 199 14.25 -1.24 -8.71
CA LEU A 199 14.69 -2.28 -7.81
C LEU A 199 13.49 -3.05 -7.25
N PHE A 200 13.46 -4.37 -7.44
CA PHE A 200 12.50 -5.27 -6.79
C PHE A 200 13.17 -5.97 -5.61
N ILE A 201 12.52 -5.92 -4.45
CA ILE A 201 12.97 -6.59 -3.23
C ILE A 201 11.83 -7.52 -2.78
N SER A 202 12.15 -8.80 -2.56
CA SER A 202 11.23 -9.78 -1.99
C SER A 202 11.93 -10.58 -0.89
N GLY A 203 11.17 -11.03 0.10
CA GLY A 203 11.61 -11.93 1.16
C GLY A 203 11.02 -13.33 0.98
#